data_0f07da41bba99a8f8ca4e62313d8996f
#
_entry.id   0f07da41bba99a8f8ca4e62313d8996f
#
_cell.length_a   1.000
_cell.length_b   1.000
_cell.length_c   1.000
_cell.angle_alpha   90.00
_cell.angle_beta   90.00
_cell.angle_gamma   90.00
#
_symmetry.space_group_name_H-M   'P 1'
#
loop_
_entity.id
_entity.type
_entity.pdbx_description
1 polymer ?
#
loop_
_entity_poly.entity_id
_entity_poly.type
_entity_poly.pdbx_seq_one_letter_code
_entity_poly.pdbx_strand_id
1 'polypeptide(L)'
;MILSMTGYGKGTASNGKWQADVEVKSINSRYLEVFLKYPPLLANKEYELRELIKSKIRRGKLNVSIQIKKNGFEDEAVSLDESRLKNYLALIKKIKKSAKITDKIKLDHILMSRDIFSASVEEISESDFEVIKKSILLSLDSLMQMKKNEGSELEKDLKKRVKSIEKYLDLIEKDAQPSVGEHFAKYKEKVKNLLEDNTNINNDRLETELAMMAERADITEECVRLRSHIKFLLSSMDKEEDPGRKLNFLCQEMNREANTISAKTLSTAITHNSVHIKEEIERIREQIQNIE
;
A
#
# COMPACT_ATOMS: atom_id res chain seq x y z
N MET A 1 -4.68 0.78 -15.88
CA MET A 1 -5.58 1.27 -14.81
C MET A 1 -4.92 0.92 -13.48
N ILE A 2 -4.62 1.92 -12.69
CA ILE A 2 -3.93 1.78 -11.40
C ILE A 2 -4.90 1.22 -10.36
N LEU A 3 -4.44 0.26 -9.55
CA LEU A 3 -5.15 -0.26 -8.39
C LEU A 3 -4.46 0.22 -7.10
N SER A 4 -5.25 0.51 -6.07
CA SER A 4 -4.70 0.72 -4.72
C SER A 4 -4.31 -0.62 -4.10
N MET A 5 -3.22 -0.65 -3.34
CA MET A 5 -2.83 -1.83 -2.54
C MET A 5 -3.69 -2.00 -1.30
N THR A 6 -4.33 -0.95 -0.81
CA THR A 6 -5.20 -0.95 0.37
C THR A 6 -6.67 -1.04 -0.04
N GLY A 7 -7.49 -1.58 0.83
CA GLY A 7 -8.93 -1.63 0.59
C GLY A 7 -9.67 -2.47 1.62
N TYR A 8 -10.99 -2.34 1.59
CA TYR A 8 -11.94 -3.05 2.43
C TYR A 8 -13.09 -3.57 1.57
N GLY A 9 -13.53 -4.78 1.86
CA GLY A 9 -14.70 -5.35 1.23
C GLY A 9 -15.55 -6.11 2.23
N LYS A 10 -16.85 -6.02 2.06
CA LYS A 10 -17.83 -6.74 2.86
C LYS A 10 -18.78 -7.49 1.94
N GLY A 11 -19.05 -8.75 2.31
CA GLY A 11 -20.03 -9.58 1.61
C GLY A 11 -20.90 -10.31 2.60
N THR A 12 -22.18 -10.37 2.31
CA THR A 12 -23.17 -11.11 3.10
C THR A 12 -23.98 -12.00 2.18
N ALA A 13 -24.14 -13.25 2.55
CA ALA A 13 -24.99 -14.20 1.85
C ALA A 13 -25.79 -15.04 2.85
N SER A 14 -26.98 -15.48 2.44
CA SER A 14 -27.87 -16.30 3.26
C SER A 14 -28.63 -17.29 2.38
N ASN A 15 -28.93 -18.47 2.92
CA ASN A 15 -29.85 -19.47 2.33
C ASN A 15 -31.13 -19.67 3.14
N GLY A 16 -31.44 -18.76 4.06
CA GLY A 16 -32.57 -18.87 4.99
C GLY A 16 -32.23 -19.61 6.28
N LYS A 17 -31.40 -20.65 6.24
CA LYS A 17 -30.92 -21.40 7.43
C LYS A 17 -29.65 -20.79 8.02
N TRP A 18 -28.71 -20.40 7.15
CA TRP A 18 -27.44 -19.80 7.53
C TRP A 18 -27.25 -18.44 6.89
N GLN A 19 -26.67 -17.53 7.64
CA GLN A 19 -26.14 -16.25 7.14
C GLN A 19 -24.65 -16.23 7.36
N ALA A 20 -23.90 -15.90 6.32
CA ALA A 20 -22.46 -15.69 6.37
C ALA A 20 -22.14 -14.21 6.11
N ASP A 21 -21.44 -13.59 7.04
CA ASP A 21 -20.92 -12.23 6.94
C ASP A 21 -19.39 -12.32 6.83
N VAL A 22 -18.85 -11.82 5.73
CA VAL A 22 -17.40 -11.85 5.46
C VAL A 22 -16.89 -10.43 5.30
N GLU A 23 -15.82 -10.13 6.01
CA GLU A 23 -15.08 -8.88 5.89
C GLU A 23 -13.65 -9.16 5.45
N VAL A 24 -13.17 -8.45 4.44
CA VAL A 24 -11.81 -8.56 3.90
C VAL A 24 -11.16 -7.19 3.98
N LYS A 25 -9.97 -7.15 4.60
CA LYS A 25 -9.10 -5.96 4.63
C LYS A 25 -7.81 -6.29 3.91
N SER A 26 -7.43 -5.44 2.95
CA SER A 26 -6.16 -5.53 2.23
C SER A 26 -5.21 -4.44 2.70
N ILE A 27 -3.95 -4.83 2.95
CA ILE A 27 -2.86 -3.94 3.34
C ILE A 27 -1.71 -4.17 2.36
N ASN A 28 -0.91 -3.13 2.13
CA ASN A 28 0.26 -3.23 1.27
C ASN A 28 1.21 -4.34 1.77
N SER A 29 1.54 -5.28 0.88
CA SER A 29 2.57 -6.30 1.08
C SER A 29 3.14 -6.74 -0.26
N ARG A 30 4.42 -7.08 -0.27
CA ARG A 30 5.12 -7.57 -1.46
C ARG A 30 4.61 -8.93 -1.93
N TYR A 31 4.19 -9.78 -1.00
CA TYR A 31 3.71 -11.14 -1.24
C TYR A 31 2.25 -11.26 -0.83
N LEU A 32 1.57 -12.27 -1.39
CA LEU A 32 0.23 -12.61 -0.95
C LEU A 32 0.29 -13.35 0.38
N GLU A 33 -0.20 -12.73 1.43
CA GLU A 33 -0.39 -13.32 2.75
C GLU A 33 -1.88 -13.32 3.09
N VAL A 34 -2.43 -14.48 3.43
CA VAL A 34 -3.85 -14.60 3.77
C VAL A 34 -4.01 -15.06 5.21
N PHE A 35 -4.55 -14.17 6.04
CA PHE A 35 -4.91 -14.44 7.43
C PHE A 35 -6.42 -14.64 7.50
N LEU A 36 -6.84 -15.87 7.84
CA LEU A 36 -8.24 -16.25 7.96
C LEU A 36 -8.61 -16.33 9.43
N LYS A 37 -9.66 -15.61 9.81
CA LYS A 37 -10.35 -15.75 11.09
C LYS A 37 -11.73 -16.31 10.80
N TYR A 38 -12.00 -17.52 11.26
CA TYR A 38 -13.23 -18.25 10.98
C TYR A 38 -13.68 -19.06 12.19
N PRO A 39 -14.97 -19.41 12.30
CA PRO A 39 -15.48 -20.32 13.34
C PRO A 39 -14.89 -21.73 13.21
N PRO A 40 -14.70 -22.48 14.32
CA PRO A 40 -14.14 -23.85 14.31
C PRO A 40 -14.86 -24.80 13.36
N LEU A 41 -16.12 -24.58 13.10
CA LEU A 41 -16.97 -25.29 12.13
C LEU A 41 -16.40 -25.35 10.70
N LEU A 42 -15.56 -24.37 10.31
CA LEU A 42 -14.92 -24.28 8.98
C LEU A 42 -13.50 -24.84 8.94
N ALA A 43 -12.98 -25.40 10.03
CA ALA A 43 -11.60 -25.85 10.10
C ALA A 43 -11.24 -26.87 8.99
N ASN A 44 -12.15 -27.79 8.67
CA ASN A 44 -11.95 -28.79 7.62
C ASN A 44 -11.98 -28.21 6.20
N LYS A 45 -12.49 -26.98 6.02
CA LYS A 45 -12.63 -26.29 4.73
C LYS A 45 -11.63 -25.15 4.54
N GLU A 46 -10.68 -24.96 5.46
CA GLU A 46 -9.71 -23.85 5.40
C GLU A 46 -8.94 -23.82 4.09
N TYR A 47 -8.50 -24.98 3.59
CA TYR A 47 -7.75 -25.08 2.35
C TYR A 47 -8.56 -24.56 1.15
N GLU A 48 -9.82 -24.97 1.02
CA GLU A 48 -10.71 -24.54 -0.05
C GLU A 48 -10.94 -23.02 -0.01
N LEU A 49 -11.12 -22.46 1.20
CA LEU A 49 -11.28 -21.01 1.40
C LEU A 49 -10.03 -20.23 0.99
N ARG A 50 -8.84 -20.73 1.32
CA ARG A 50 -7.57 -20.11 0.93
C ARG A 50 -7.37 -20.14 -0.57
N GLU A 51 -7.66 -21.24 -1.24
CA GLU A 51 -7.52 -21.36 -2.69
C GLU A 51 -8.53 -20.45 -3.42
N LEU A 52 -9.76 -20.34 -2.93
CA LEU A 52 -10.75 -19.41 -3.47
C LEU A 52 -10.26 -17.96 -3.43
N ILE A 53 -9.68 -17.53 -2.31
CA ILE A 53 -9.15 -16.18 -2.14
C ILE A 53 -7.94 -15.95 -3.07
N LYS A 54 -6.99 -16.89 -3.11
CA LYS A 54 -5.80 -16.83 -3.97
C LYS A 54 -6.14 -16.78 -5.47
N SER A 55 -7.25 -17.40 -5.88
CA SER A 55 -7.69 -17.37 -7.28
C SER A 55 -8.08 -15.96 -7.76
N LYS A 56 -8.45 -15.07 -6.84
CA LYS A 56 -8.95 -13.71 -7.14
C LYS A 56 -7.93 -12.61 -6.86
N ILE A 57 -7.02 -12.82 -5.90
CA ILE A 57 -6.06 -11.81 -5.46
C ILE A 57 -4.64 -12.36 -5.60
N ARG A 58 -3.78 -11.64 -6.31
CA ARG A 58 -2.39 -12.07 -6.59
C ARG A 58 -1.37 -11.56 -5.58
N ARG A 59 -1.65 -10.44 -4.88
CA ARG A 59 -0.70 -9.76 -4.02
C ARG A 59 -1.40 -9.04 -2.87
N GLY A 60 -0.66 -8.76 -1.79
CA GLY A 60 -1.13 -8.02 -0.62
C GLY A 60 -1.33 -8.89 0.61
N LYS A 61 -1.39 -8.26 1.78
CA LYS A 61 -1.72 -8.93 3.04
C LYS A 61 -3.21 -8.80 3.31
N LEU A 62 -3.92 -9.93 3.24
CA LEU A 62 -5.36 -10.01 3.43
C LEU A 62 -5.70 -10.51 4.83
N ASN A 63 -6.50 -9.74 5.56
CA ASN A 63 -7.15 -10.17 6.78
C ASN A 63 -8.61 -10.44 6.47
N VAL A 64 -9.01 -11.71 6.49
CA VAL A 64 -10.36 -12.16 6.18
C VAL A 64 -11.02 -12.66 7.46
N SER A 65 -12.14 -12.05 7.84
CA SER A 65 -12.94 -12.45 8.99
C SER A 65 -14.28 -13.00 8.50
N ILE A 66 -14.54 -14.24 8.83
CA ILE A 66 -15.79 -14.95 8.47
C ILE A 66 -16.59 -15.13 9.74
N GLN A 67 -17.81 -14.62 9.74
CA GLN A 67 -18.79 -14.81 10.79
C GLN A 67 -20.00 -15.56 10.22
N ILE A 68 -20.49 -16.54 10.94
CA ILE A 68 -21.64 -17.34 10.52
C ILE A 68 -22.69 -17.25 11.61
N LYS A 69 -23.93 -17.01 11.21
CA LYS A 69 -25.09 -17.01 12.08
C LYS A 69 -26.13 -18.00 11.55
N LYS A 70 -26.72 -18.78 12.42
CA LYS A 70 -27.85 -19.65 12.10
C LYS A 70 -29.13 -18.79 12.22
N ASN A 71 -29.91 -18.72 11.16
CA ASN A 71 -31.20 -18.04 11.18
C ASN A 71 -32.26 -19.03 11.75
N GLY A 72 -32.75 -18.76 12.94
CA GLY A 72 -33.76 -19.54 13.61
C GLY A 72 -33.55 -19.48 15.13
N PHE A 73 -34.65 -19.47 15.89
CA PHE A 73 -34.66 -19.48 17.34
C PHE A 73 -34.32 -20.86 17.95
N GLU A 74 -33.52 -21.67 17.28
CA GLU A 74 -32.91 -22.76 18.01
C GLU A 74 -31.74 -22.15 18.79
N ASP A 75 -32.02 -21.88 20.08
CA ASP A 75 -30.98 -21.74 21.08
C ASP A 75 -29.89 -22.77 20.78
N GLU A 76 -28.62 -22.37 20.79
CA GLU A 76 -27.51 -23.34 20.77
C GLU A 76 -27.82 -24.35 21.85
N ALA A 77 -28.42 -25.48 21.45
CA ALA A 77 -28.75 -26.52 22.39
C ALA A 77 -27.40 -27.03 22.93
N VAL A 78 -27.05 -26.45 24.09
CA VAL A 78 -25.88 -26.92 24.84
C VAL A 78 -26.16 -28.41 25.11
N SER A 79 -25.54 -29.25 24.29
CA SER A 79 -25.69 -30.70 24.46
C SER A 79 -24.76 -31.18 25.56
N LEU A 80 -25.29 -32.00 26.44
CA LEU A 80 -24.49 -32.63 27.46
C LEU A 80 -23.70 -33.80 26.84
N ASP A 81 -22.37 -33.73 26.88
CA ASP A 81 -21.52 -34.89 26.53
C ASP A 81 -21.51 -35.91 27.66
N GLU A 82 -22.35 -36.93 27.55
CA GLU A 82 -22.47 -37.96 28.56
C GLU A 82 -21.14 -38.70 28.81
N SER A 83 -20.30 -38.88 27.80
CA SER A 83 -19.01 -39.57 27.94
C SER A 83 -18.04 -38.74 28.77
N ARG A 84 -17.96 -37.47 28.48
CA ARG A 84 -17.16 -36.53 29.28
C ARG A 84 -17.69 -36.37 30.69
N LEU A 85 -19.00 -36.33 30.88
CA LEU A 85 -19.61 -36.30 32.20
C LEU A 85 -19.25 -37.53 33.02
N LYS A 86 -19.34 -38.76 32.42
CA LYS A 86 -18.94 -40.00 33.08
C LYS A 86 -17.47 -40.00 33.54
N ASN A 87 -16.60 -39.57 32.63
CA ASN A 87 -15.16 -39.43 32.91
C ASN A 87 -14.88 -38.43 34.04
N TYR A 88 -15.53 -37.26 33.99
CA TYR A 88 -15.40 -36.22 35.01
C TYR A 88 -15.88 -36.72 36.38
N LEU A 89 -17.03 -37.39 36.45
CA LEU A 89 -17.53 -37.98 37.69
C LEU A 89 -16.58 -39.07 38.23
N ALA A 90 -16.00 -39.88 37.37
CA ALA A 90 -15.01 -40.89 37.77
C ALA A 90 -13.74 -40.23 38.35
N LEU A 91 -13.28 -39.14 37.76
CA LEU A 91 -12.16 -38.33 38.25
C LEU A 91 -12.45 -37.75 39.62
N ILE A 92 -13.61 -37.11 39.81
CA ILE A 92 -14.03 -36.58 41.12
C ILE A 92 -14.07 -37.68 42.18
N LYS A 93 -14.63 -38.86 41.89
CA LYS A 93 -14.64 -40.00 42.80
C LYS A 93 -13.23 -40.46 43.18
N LYS A 94 -12.30 -40.49 42.22
CA LYS A 94 -10.90 -40.85 42.47
C LYS A 94 -10.21 -39.82 43.37
N ILE A 95 -10.43 -38.52 43.13
CA ILE A 95 -9.91 -37.43 43.97
C ILE A 95 -10.46 -37.57 45.40
N LYS A 96 -11.76 -37.73 45.57
CA LYS A 96 -12.38 -37.93 46.91
C LYS A 96 -11.74 -39.06 47.67
N LYS A 97 -11.52 -40.21 47.00
CA LYS A 97 -10.91 -41.39 47.62
C LYS A 97 -9.45 -41.10 48.04
N SER A 98 -8.67 -40.46 47.19
CA SER A 98 -7.26 -40.12 47.46
C SER A 98 -7.10 -39.07 48.54
N ALA A 99 -7.96 -38.06 48.54
CA ALA A 99 -7.93 -36.94 49.48
C ALA A 99 -8.71 -37.20 50.79
N LYS A 100 -9.35 -38.41 50.89
CA LYS A 100 -10.23 -38.81 52.05
C LYS A 100 -11.36 -37.80 52.33
N ILE A 101 -11.89 -37.18 51.26
CA ILE A 101 -13.01 -36.22 51.33
C ILE A 101 -14.34 -37.00 51.39
N THR A 102 -15.18 -36.70 52.37
CA THR A 102 -16.47 -37.36 52.58
C THR A 102 -17.66 -36.61 51.94
N ASP A 103 -17.45 -35.38 51.45
CA ASP A 103 -18.52 -34.55 50.93
C ASP A 103 -19.27 -35.20 49.75
N LYS A 104 -20.57 -34.92 49.65
CA LYS A 104 -21.40 -35.41 48.52
C LYS A 104 -21.10 -34.55 47.28
N ILE A 105 -21.10 -35.24 46.13
CA ILE A 105 -21.03 -34.54 44.83
C ILE A 105 -22.35 -33.78 44.64
N LYS A 106 -22.27 -32.47 44.40
CA LYS A 106 -23.42 -31.62 44.13
C LYS A 106 -23.43 -31.20 42.66
N LEU A 107 -24.57 -30.74 42.17
CA LEU A 107 -24.74 -30.25 40.82
C LEU A 107 -23.75 -29.11 40.48
N ASP A 108 -23.52 -28.25 41.44
CA ASP A 108 -22.60 -27.10 41.27
C ASP A 108 -21.17 -27.56 40.88
N HIS A 109 -20.69 -28.69 41.44
CA HIS A 109 -19.39 -29.24 41.09
C HIS A 109 -19.33 -29.71 39.64
N ILE A 110 -20.46 -30.13 39.07
CA ILE A 110 -20.57 -30.61 37.69
C ILE A 110 -20.64 -29.38 36.76
N LEU A 111 -21.46 -28.37 37.10
CA LEU A 111 -21.63 -27.15 36.30
C LEU A 111 -20.34 -26.29 36.21
N MET A 112 -19.42 -26.43 37.13
CA MET A 112 -18.12 -25.77 37.08
C MET A 112 -17.22 -26.25 35.90
N SER A 113 -17.43 -27.47 35.42
CA SER A 113 -16.67 -28.02 34.29
C SER A 113 -17.35 -27.61 32.97
N ARG A 114 -16.83 -26.63 32.28
CA ARG A 114 -17.36 -26.23 30.98
C ARG A 114 -17.17 -27.28 29.88
N ASP A 115 -16.23 -28.20 30.04
CA ASP A 115 -15.87 -29.21 29.04
C ASP A 115 -16.91 -30.33 28.90
N ILE A 116 -17.86 -30.46 29.84
CA ILE A 116 -18.99 -31.41 29.75
C ILE A 116 -20.13 -30.91 28.87
N PHE A 117 -20.10 -29.59 28.55
CA PHE A 117 -21.04 -28.98 27.64
C PHE A 117 -20.36 -28.91 26.28
N SER A 118 -20.76 -29.72 25.35
CA SER A 118 -20.32 -29.65 23.98
C SER A 118 -21.35 -28.85 23.18
N ALA A 119 -20.91 -27.76 22.54
CA ALA A 119 -21.64 -27.31 21.38
C ALA A 119 -21.52 -28.45 20.36
N SER A 120 -22.64 -29.03 19.89
CA SER A 120 -22.60 -30.00 18.81
C SER A 120 -21.87 -29.35 17.64
N VAL A 121 -20.71 -29.90 17.28
CA VAL A 121 -20.02 -29.48 16.06
C VAL A 121 -20.88 -30.05 14.92
N GLU A 122 -21.92 -29.29 14.53
CA GLU A 122 -22.68 -29.61 13.32
C GLU A 122 -21.71 -29.53 12.15
N GLU A 123 -21.56 -30.57 11.37
CA GLU A 123 -20.82 -30.48 10.10
C GLU A 123 -21.59 -29.60 9.13
N ILE A 124 -20.90 -28.68 8.50
CA ILE A 124 -21.51 -27.81 7.46
C ILE A 124 -21.79 -28.68 6.23
N SER A 125 -23.05 -28.67 5.78
CA SER A 125 -23.42 -29.31 4.52
C SER A 125 -22.76 -28.55 3.32
N GLU A 126 -22.57 -29.25 2.19
CA GLU A 126 -22.03 -28.61 0.97
C GLU A 126 -22.89 -27.41 0.51
N SER A 127 -24.22 -27.50 0.64
CA SER A 127 -25.13 -26.40 0.32
C SER A 127 -24.95 -25.16 1.21
N ASP A 128 -24.63 -25.36 2.50
CA ASP A 128 -24.38 -24.28 3.45
C ASP A 128 -22.98 -23.68 3.22
N PHE A 129 -22.03 -24.50 2.82
CA PHE A 129 -20.68 -24.04 2.45
C PHE A 129 -20.69 -23.16 1.20
N GLU A 130 -21.56 -23.43 0.22
CA GLU A 130 -21.73 -22.57 -0.96
C GLU A 130 -22.21 -21.15 -0.59
N VAL A 131 -22.98 -20.97 0.49
CA VAL A 131 -23.35 -19.65 1.00
C VAL A 131 -22.11 -18.88 1.47
N ILE A 132 -21.19 -19.57 2.13
CA ILE A 132 -19.94 -18.97 2.61
C ILE A 132 -19.05 -18.58 1.45
N LYS A 133 -18.88 -19.48 0.45
CA LYS A 133 -18.14 -19.14 -0.78
C LYS A 133 -18.72 -17.92 -1.48
N LYS A 134 -20.04 -17.83 -1.62
CA LYS A 134 -20.72 -16.69 -2.21
C LYS A 134 -20.45 -15.39 -1.43
N SER A 135 -20.52 -15.46 -0.11
CA SER A 135 -20.22 -14.30 0.75
C SER A 135 -18.77 -13.82 0.60
N ILE A 136 -17.80 -14.76 0.50
CA ILE A 136 -16.39 -14.45 0.23
C ILE A 136 -16.24 -13.79 -1.15
N LEU A 137 -16.85 -14.33 -2.18
CA LEU A 137 -16.78 -13.75 -3.54
C LEU A 137 -17.33 -12.33 -3.55
N LEU A 138 -18.48 -12.09 -2.94
CA LEU A 138 -19.07 -10.75 -2.81
C LEU A 138 -18.13 -9.79 -2.06
N SER A 139 -17.48 -10.25 -0.99
CA SER A 139 -16.53 -9.42 -0.24
C SER A 139 -15.28 -9.09 -1.05
N LEU A 140 -14.77 -10.04 -1.85
CA LEU A 140 -13.64 -9.82 -2.75
C LEU A 140 -13.99 -8.87 -3.90
N ASP A 141 -15.19 -8.99 -4.47
CA ASP A 141 -15.66 -8.07 -5.52
C ASP A 141 -15.82 -6.66 -4.97
N SER A 142 -16.37 -6.50 -3.76
CA SER A 142 -16.45 -5.22 -3.06
C SER A 142 -15.06 -4.62 -2.80
N LEU A 143 -14.10 -5.43 -2.35
CA LEU A 143 -12.70 -5.04 -2.16
C LEU A 143 -12.09 -4.55 -3.48
N MET A 144 -12.25 -5.30 -4.57
CA MET A 144 -11.70 -4.94 -5.88
C MET A 144 -12.32 -3.64 -6.43
N GLN A 145 -13.62 -3.42 -6.19
CA GLN A 145 -14.27 -2.17 -6.56
C GLN A 145 -13.69 -0.97 -5.77
N MET A 146 -13.48 -1.14 -4.46
CA MET A 146 -12.84 -0.10 -3.64
C MET A 146 -11.42 0.20 -4.11
N LYS A 147 -10.60 -0.84 -4.37
CA LYS A 147 -9.23 -0.69 -4.90
C LYS A 147 -9.19 0.07 -6.23
N LYS A 148 -10.16 -0.20 -7.13
CA LYS A 148 -10.30 0.51 -8.41
C LYS A 148 -10.66 1.97 -8.21
N ASN A 149 -11.62 2.27 -7.35
CA ASN A 149 -12.07 3.63 -7.08
C ASN A 149 -10.92 4.46 -6.48
N GLU A 150 -10.24 3.93 -5.46
CA GLU A 150 -9.10 4.58 -4.82
C GLU A 150 -7.93 4.74 -5.81
N GLY A 151 -7.64 3.73 -6.62
CA GLY A 151 -6.63 3.79 -7.67
C GLY A 151 -6.91 4.89 -8.70
N SER A 152 -8.18 5.08 -9.08
CA SER A 152 -8.59 6.17 -9.97
C SER A 152 -8.35 7.57 -9.36
N GLU A 153 -8.62 7.74 -8.07
CA GLU A 153 -8.34 9.01 -7.38
C GLU A 153 -6.83 9.27 -7.25
N LEU A 154 -6.05 8.22 -6.94
CA LEU A 154 -4.57 8.30 -6.94
C LEU A 154 -4.02 8.70 -8.30
N GLU A 155 -4.54 8.11 -9.38
CA GLU A 155 -4.13 8.46 -10.75
C GLU A 155 -4.39 9.93 -11.09
N LYS A 156 -5.54 10.47 -10.68
CA LYS A 156 -5.88 11.90 -10.86
C LYS A 156 -4.92 12.81 -10.10
N ASP A 157 -4.61 12.46 -8.83
CA ASP A 157 -3.67 13.24 -8.01
C ASP A 157 -2.27 13.22 -8.61
N LEU A 158 -1.78 12.05 -9.04
CA LEU A 158 -0.48 11.93 -9.70
C LEU A 158 -0.40 12.77 -10.97
N LYS A 159 -1.42 12.70 -11.85
CA LYS A 159 -1.48 13.52 -13.07
C LYS A 159 -1.49 15.03 -12.76
N LYS A 160 -2.15 15.44 -11.69
CA LYS A 160 -2.15 16.83 -11.22
C LYS A 160 -0.75 17.28 -10.77
N ARG A 161 -0.04 16.44 -10.01
CA ARG A 161 1.33 16.72 -9.54
C ARG A 161 2.31 16.79 -10.69
N VAL A 162 2.19 15.87 -11.65
CA VAL A 162 3.01 15.90 -12.88
C VAL A 162 2.83 17.22 -13.63
N LYS A 163 1.60 17.70 -13.78
CA LYS A 163 1.36 19.04 -14.41
C LYS A 163 2.00 20.18 -13.62
N SER A 164 2.06 20.07 -12.29
CA SER A 164 2.78 21.05 -11.47
C SER A 164 4.28 21.01 -11.76
N ILE A 165 4.87 19.82 -11.88
CA ILE A 165 6.30 19.67 -12.26
C ILE A 165 6.55 20.26 -13.64
N GLU A 166 5.71 19.95 -14.63
CA GLU A 166 5.82 20.53 -15.99
C GLU A 166 5.81 22.05 -15.96
N LYS A 167 4.90 22.66 -15.19
CA LYS A 167 4.81 24.10 -15.02
C LYS A 167 6.10 24.70 -14.45
N TYR A 168 6.68 24.09 -13.41
CA TYR A 168 7.94 24.58 -12.84
C TYR A 168 9.11 24.36 -13.79
N LEU A 169 9.11 23.28 -14.55
CA LEU A 169 10.12 23.02 -15.58
C LEU A 169 10.06 24.06 -16.70
N ASP A 170 8.86 24.44 -17.16
CA ASP A 170 8.67 25.52 -18.15
C ASP A 170 9.23 26.86 -17.64
N LEU A 171 9.05 27.16 -16.34
CA LEU A 171 9.64 28.36 -15.74
C LEU A 171 11.18 28.29 -15.71
N ILE A 172 11.75 27.11 -15.37
CA ILE A 172 13.18 26.87 -15.38
C ILE A 172 13.75 27.10 -16.80
N GLU A 173 13.16 26.49 -17.82
CA GLU A 173 13.60 26.60 -19.20
C GLU A 173 13.54 28.06 -19.70
N LYS A 174 12.49 28.80 -19.33
CA LYS A 174 12.34 30.20 -19.66
C LYS A 174 13.43 31.09 -19.01
N ASP A 175 13.76 30.81 -17.74
CA ASP A 175 14.74 31.55 -16.98
C ASP A 175 16.18 31.13 -17.32
N ALA A 176 16.40 29.93 -17.88
CA ALA A 176 17.74 29.45 -18.21
C ALA A 176 18.38 30.19 -19.40
N GLN A 177 17.59 30.52 -20.43
CA GLN A 177 18.13 31.17 -21.66
C GLN A 177 18.78 32.55 -21.43
N PRO A 178 18.16 33.50 -20.69
CA PRO A 178 18.77 34.79 -20.42
C PRO A 178 19.84 34.73 -19.32
N SER A 179 19.72 33.80 -18.34
CA SER A 179 20.53 33.84 -17.13
C SER A 179 22.03 33.59 -17.38
N VAL A 180 22.37 32.70 -18.32
CA VAL A 180 23.79 32.43 -18.66
C VAL A 180 24.47 33.68 -19.18
N GLY A 181 23.88 34.37 -20.15
CA GLY A 181 24.44 35.61 -20.75
C GLY A 181 24.56 36.74 -19.76
N GLU A 182 23.54 36.96 -18.93
CA GLU A 182 23.55 38.04 -17.91
C GLU A 182 24.57 37.76 -16.79
N HIS A 183 24.70 36.53 -16.34
CA HIS A 183 25.71 36.16 -15.36
C HIS A 183 27.13 36.33 -15.93
N PHE A 184 27.33 36.00 -17.20
CA PHE A 184 28.59 36.24 -17.91
C PHE A 184 28.95 37.70 -17.97
N ALA A 185 28.02 38.55 -18.37
CA ALA A 185 28.23 39.98 -18.43
C ALA A 185 28.63 40.56 -17.06
N LYS A 186 27.89 40.13 -16.00
CA LYS A 186 28.18 40.52 -14.61
C LYS A 186 29.53 40.00 -14.10
N TYR A 187 29.92 38.79 -14.44
CA TYR A 187 31.24 38.24 -14.06
C TYR A 187 32.37 38.95 -14.78
N LYS A 188 32.23 39.21 -16.08
CA LYS A 188 33.22 39.98 -16.87
C LYS A 188 33.42 41.39 -16.32
N GLU A 189 32.35 42.04 -15.94
CA GLU A 189 32.38 43.38 -15.31
C GLU A 189 33.03 43.31 -13.90
N LYS A 190 32.69 42.33 -13.10
CA LYS A 190 33.23 42.15 -11.74
C LYS A 190 34.74 41.86 -11.78
N VAL A 191 35.18 41.01 -12.72
CA VAL A 191 36.60 40.72 -12.94
C VAL A 191 37.33 41.97 -13.39
N LYS A 192 36.77 42.78 -14.31
CA LYS A 192 37.35 44.08 -14.71
C LYS A 192 37.49 45.03 -13.54
N ASN A 193 36.48 45.12 -12.65
CA ASN A 193 36.50 46.03 -11.51
C ASN A 193 37.45 45.57 -10.38
N LEU A 194 37.77 44.27 -10.29
CA LEU A 194 38.72 43.75 -9.32
C LEU A 194 40.18 43.87 -9.75
N LEU A 195 40.41 44.06 -11.01
CA LEU A 195 41.75 44.25 -11.60
C LEU A 195 41.92 45.74 -11.84
N GLU A 196 42.37 46.50 -10.80
CA GLU A 196 42.80 47.88 -10.96
C GLU A 196 43.74 48.02 -12.15
N ASP A 197 43.71 49.13 -12.86
CA ASP A 197 44.19 49.53 -14.20
C ASP A 197 45.58 49.07 -14.69
N ASN A 198 46.33 48.19 -14.01
CA ASN A 198 47.72 47.86 -14.32
C ASN A 198 48.07 46.39 -14.51
N THR A 199 47.13 45.48 -14.65
CA THR A 199 47.42 44.07 -14.92
C THR A 199 47.09 43.68 -16.35
N ASN A 200 48.05 43.19 -17.13
CA ASN A 200 47.83 42.57 -18.43
C ASN A 200 46.99 41.31 -18.25
N ILE A 201 45.67 41.47 -18.42
CA ILE A 201 44.73 40.32 -18.45
C ILE A 201 44.99 39.60 -19.77
N ASN A 202 45.32 38.33 -19.70
CA ASN A 202 45.25 37.45 -20.89
C ASN A 202 43.76 37.23 -21.21
N ASN A 203 43.20 38.03 -22.11
CA ASN A 203 41.81 38.01 -22.53
C ASN A 203 41.41 36.63 -23.06
N ASP A 204 42.29 35.91 -23.77
CA ASP A 204 42.01 34.56 -24.31
C ASP A 204 41.81 33.55 -23.21
N ARG A 205 42.57 33.64 -22.11
CA ARG A 205 42.42 32.77 -20.95
C ARG A 205 41.14 33.07 -20.18
N LEU A 206 40.79 34.37 -20.04
CA LEU A 206 39.53 34.77 -19.41
C LEU A 206 38.32 34.29 -20.21
N GLU A 207 38.33 34.39 -21.54
CA GLU A 207 37.25 33.91 -22.40
C GLU A 207 37.13 32.39 -22.34
N THR A 208 38.25 31.67 -22.28
CA THR A 208 38.25 30.21 -22.12
C THR A 208 37.63 29.78 -20.77
N GLU A 209 38.00 30.41 -19.65
CA GLU A 209 37.44 30.11 -18.34
C GLU A 209 35.93 30.45 -18.27
N LEU A 210 35.55 31.54 -18.88
CA LEU A 210 34.15 31.93 -19.01
C LEU A 210 33.34 30.89 -19.82
N ALA A 211 33.86 30.44 -20.96
CA ALA A 211 33.22 29.39 -21.77
C ALA A 211 33.06 28.09 -20.99
N MET A 212 34.08 27.65 -20.25
CA MET A 212 34.00 26.49 -19.37
C MET A 212 32.96 26.61 -18.25
N MET A 213 32.81 27.83 -17.68
CA MET A 213 31.78 28.13 -16.70
C MET A 213 30.38 28.06 -17.33
N ALA A 214 30.22 28.53 -18.57
CA ALA A 214 28.95 28.47 -19.31
C ALA A 214 28.51 27.01 -19.52
N GLU A 215 29.43 26.21 -20.00
CA GLU A 215 29.16 24.80 -20.25
C GLU A 215 28.79 24.07 -18.95
N ARG A 216 29.44 24.40 -17.84
CA ARG A 216 29.09 23.85 -16.51
C ARG A 216 27.74 24.32 -15.98
N ALA A 217 27.30 25.52 -16.35
CA ALA A 217 26.01 26.08 -15.93
C ALA A 217 24.87 25.74 -16.88
N ASP A 218 25.15 25.08 -18.00
CA ASP A 218 24.12 24.64 -18.94
C ASP A 218 23.32 23.48 -18.32
N ILE A 219 21.99 23.67 -18.26
CA ILE A 219 21.01 22.74 -17.71
C ILE A 219 20.08 22.18 -18.78
N THR A 220 20.36 22.45 -20.05
CA THR A 220 19.47 22.09 -21.17
C THR A 220 19.26 20.57 -21.23
N GLU A 221 20.33 19.80 -21.07
CA GLU A 221 20.27 18.34 -21.11
C GLU A 221 19.39 17.78 -19.97
N GLU A 222 19.56 18.30 -18.75
CA GLU A 222 18.79 17.89 -17.58
C GLU A 222 17.29 18.20 -17.75
N CYS A 223 16.95 19.36 -18.32
CA CYS A 223 15.57 19.71 -18.62
C CYS A 223 14.95 18.76 -19.65
N VAL A 224 15.66 18.43 -20.73
CA VAL A 224 15.21 17.45 -21.74
C VAL A 224 15.03 16.07 -21.15
N ARG A 225 16.00 15.60 -20.32
CA ARG A 225 15.89 14.30 -19.63
C ARG A 225 14.72 14.28 -18.66
N LEU A 226 14.51 15.32 -17.87
CA LEU A 226 13.39 15.42 -16.95
C LEU A 226 12.05 15.37 -17.68
N ARG A 227 11.90 16.09 -18.81
CA ARG A 227 10.70 15.97 -19.68
C ARG A 227 10.49 14.56 -20.21
N SER A 228 11.55 13.91 -20.60
CA SER A 228 11.49 12.51 -21.07
C SER A 228 10.98 11.56 -19.97
N HIS A 229 11.53 11.70 -18.76
CA HIS A 229 11.11 10.88 -17.61
C HIS A 229 9.65 11.14 -17.22
N ILE A 230 9.18 12.39 -17.29
CA ILE A 230 7.77 12.74 -17.09
C ILE A 230 6.87 12.00 -18.08
N LYS A 231 7.21 12.02 -19.37
CA LYS A 231 6.45 11.30 -20.41
C LYS A 231 6.42 9.79 -20.16
N PHE A 232 7.57 9.21 -19.78
CA PHE A 232 7.64 7.78 -19.44
C PHE A 232 6.82 7.45 -18.20
N LEU A 233 6.81 8.30 -17.19
CA LEU A 233 6.01 8.13 -15.97
C LEU A 233 4.52 8.08 -16.32
N LEU A 234 4.02 9.05 -17.08
CA LEU A 234 2.62 9.06 -17.53
C LEU A 234 2.26 7.83 -18.37
N SER A 235 3.13 7.44 -19.32
CA SER A 235 2.88 6.27 -20.19
C SER A 235 2.90 4.94 -19.42
N SER A 236 3.71 4.84 -18.37
CA SER A 236 3.78 3.63 -17.53
C SER A 236 2.56 3.47 -16.62
N MET A 237 1.92 4.58 -16.21
CA MET A 237 0.67 4.54 -15.46
C MET A 237 -0.48 3.91 -16.25
N ASP A 238 -0.49 4.09 -17.58
CA ASP A 238 -1.59 3.65 -18.42
C ASP A 238 -1.42 2.22 -18.98
N LYS A 239 -0.18 1.73 -19.11
CA LYS A 239 0.14 0.54 -19.94
C LYS A 239 0.63 -0.69 -19.17
N GLU A 240 1.04 -0.59 -17.92
CA GLU A 240 1.69 -1.68 -17.20
C GLU A 240 0.77 -2.35 -16.18
N GLU A 241 0.93 -3.68 -16.01
CA GLU A 241 0.17 -4.48 -15.04
C GLU A 241 0.66 -4.28 -13.59
N ASP A 242 1.93 -3.93 -13.37
CA ASP A 242 2.53 -3.62 -12.05
C ASP A 242 3.48 -2.41 -12.20
N PRO A 243 2.93 -1.18 -12.31
CA PRO A 243 3.71 0.01 -12.60
C PRO A 243 4.58 0.48 -11.43
N GLY A 244 4.27 0.09 -10.20
CA GLY A 244 4.83 0.69 -8.98
C GLY A 244 6.37 0.71 -8.93
N ARG A 245 7.04 -0.38 -9.33
CA ARG A 245 8.52 -0.44 -9.32
C ARG A 245 9.14 0.49 -10.36
N LYS A 246 8.56 0.54 -11.55
CA LYS A 246 9.05 1.38 -12.65
C LYS A 246 8.79 2.86 -12.38
N LEU A 247 7.61 3.18 -11.86
CA LEU A 247 7.27 4.54 -11.44
C LEU A 247 8.23 5.05 -10.35
N ASN A 248 8.57 4.19 -9.37
CA ASN A 248 9.55 4.56 -8.33
C ASN A 248 10.96 4.81 -8.92
N PHE A 249 11.39 3.99 -9.87
CA PHE A 249 12.65 4.22 -10.58
C PHE A 249 12.62 5.54 -11.34
N LEU A 250 11.56 5.84 -12.08
CA LEU A 250 11.42 7.10 -12.81
C LEU A 250 11.43 8.31 -11.88
N CYS A 251 10.79 8.23 -10.70
CA CYS A 251 10.87 9.29 -9.69
C CYS A 251 12.32 9.50 -9.19
N GLN A 252 13.11 8.44 -9.04
CA GLN A 252 14.53 8.56 -8.67
C GLN A 252 15.33 9.29 -9.76
N GLU A 253 15.15 8.93 -11.03
CA GLU A 253 15.81 9.61 -12.13
C GLU A 253 15.35 11.08 -12.24
N MET A 254 14.05 11.37 -12.15
CA MET A 254 13.53 12.73 -12.12
C MET A 254 14.16 13.57 -10.99
N ASN A 255 14.29 12.99 -9.80
CA ASN A 255 14.93 13.65 -8.66
C ASN A 255 16.41 13.90 -8.91
N ARG A 256 17.10 12.98 -9.58
CA ARG A 256 18.50 13.14 -9.99
C ARG A 256 18.66 14.33 -10.94
N GLU A 257 17.82 14.42 -11.99
CA GLU A 257 17.87 15.54 -12.93
C GLU A 257 17.55 16.87 -12.22
N ALA A 258 16.54 16.93 -11.36
CA ALA A 258 16.21 18.13 -10.58
C ALA A 258 17.35 18.55 -9.63
N ASN A 259 18.07 17.60 -9.04
CA ASN A 259 19.25 17.90 -8.21
C ASN A 259 20.38 18.47 -9.05
N THR A 260 20.63 17.94 -10.25
CA THR A 260 21.68 18.43 -11.16
C THR A 260 21.35 19.84 -11.64
N ILE A 261 20.08 20.12 -12.00
CA ILE A 261 19.61 21.48 -12.34
C ILE A 261 19.90 22.45 -11.19
N SER A 262 19.52 22.07 -9.96
CA SER A 262 19.74 22.90 -8.77
C SER A 262 21.22 23.14 -8.47
N ALA A 263 22.10 22.18 -8.76
CA ALA A 263 23.55 22.28 -8.52
C ALA A 263 24.30 23.07 -9.56
N LYS A 264 23.87 23.02 -10.84
CA LYS A 264 24.50 23.70 -11.95
C LYS A 264 24.12 25.18 -12.05
N THR A 265 22.88 25.53 -11.65
CA THR A 265 22.36 26.89 -11.83
C THR A 265 22.96 27.89 -10.87
N LEU A 266 23.16 29.11 -11.34
CA LEU A 266 23.52 30.27 -10.54
C LEU A 266 22.30 31.16 -10.22
N SER A 267 21.14 30.84 -10.79
CA SER A 267 19.90 31.60 -10.62
C SER A 267 19.12 31.11 -9.39
N THR A 268 18.83 32.01 -8.47
CA THR A 268 17.99 31.73 -7.29
C THR A 268 16.58 31.30 -7.69
N ALA A 269 16.03 31.89 -8.77
CA ALA A 269 14.69 31.54 -9.27
C ALA A 269 14.65 30.10 -9.76
N ILE A 270 15.65 29.64 -10.53
CA ILE A 270 15.77 28.25 -11.00
C ILE A 270 15.95 27.33 -9.83
N THR A 271 16.77 27.68 -8.81
CA THR A 271 16.95 26.89 -7.60
C THR A 271 15.62 26.70 -6.86
N HIS A 272 14.83 27.73 -6.67
CA HIS A 272 13.51 27.66 -6.03
C HIS A 272 12.54 26.77 -6.81
N ASN A 273 12.47 26.93 -8.12
CA ASN A 273 11.62 26.08 -8.96
C ASN A 273 12.05 24.61 -8.91
N SER A 274 13.37 24.34 -8.87
CA SER A 274 13.91 22.98 -8.72
C SER A 274 13.53 22.36 -7.37
N VAL A 275 13.49 23.16 -6.29
CA VAL A 275 13.02 22.69 -4.97
C VAL A 275 11.55 22.26 -5.04
N HIS A 276 10.69 23.08 -5.67
CA HIS A 276 9.28 22.72 -5.85
C HIS A 276 9.09 21.44 -6.68
N ILE A 277 9.90 21.26 -7.74
CA ILE A 277 9.89 20.01 -8.51
C ILE A 277 10.24 18.82 -7.61
N LYS A 278 11.28 18.93 -6.79
CA LYS A 278 11.68 17.84 -5.87
C LYS A 278 10.60 17.53 -4.84
N GLU A 279 9.93 18.53 -4.30
CA GLU A 279 8.81 18.33 -3.37
C GLU A 279 7.66 17.56 -4.03
N GLU A 280 7.28 17.93 -5.26
CA GLU A 280 6.22 17.22 -5.97
C GLU A 280 6.64 15.80 -6.36
N ILE A 281 7.91 15.57 -6.74
CA ILE A 281 8.44 14.22 -7.01
C ILE A 281 8.37 13.35 -5.75
N GLU A 282 8.73 13.86 -4.58
CA GLU A 282 8.66 13.08 -3.34
C GLU A 282 7.22 12.74 -2.95
N ARG A 283 6.29 13.70 -3.11
CA ARG A 283 4.85 13.42 -2.92
C ARG A 283 4.32 12.36 -3.89
N ILE A 284 4.75 12.38 -5.16
CA ILE A 284 4.44 11.32 -6.13
C ILE A 284 5.00 9.99 -5.65
N ARG A 285 6.24 9.95 -5.19
CA ARG A 285 6.92 8.75 -4.71
C ARG A 285 6.24 8.12 -3.51
N GLU A 286 5.75 8.92 -2.57
CA GLU A 286 4.95 8.45 -1.43
C GLU A 286 3.65 7.77 -1.89
N GLN A 287 2.94 8.38 -2.86
CA GLN A 287 1.70 7.81 -3.39
C GLN A 287 1.92 6.52 -4.18
N ILE A 288 3.02 6.42 -4.92
CA ILE A 288 3.39 5.21 -5.68
C ILE A 288 3.57 3.99 -4.78
N GLN A 289 3.95 4.16 -3.52
CA GLN A 289 4.06 3.05 -2.56
C GLN A 289 2.71 2.34 -2.31
N ASN A 290 1.60 3.00 -2.60
CA ASN A 290 0.24 2.46 -2.44
C ASN A 290 -0.36 1.95 -3.76
N ILE A 291 0.42 1.87 -4.84
CA ILE A 291 -0.03 1.47 -6.18
C ILE A 291 0.39 0.03 -6.48
N GLU A 292 -0.59 -0.72 -6.99
CA GLU A 292 -0.45 -2.08 -7.52
C GLU A 292 -0.59 -2.08 -9.05
#